data_9ffdbaeecce131543a8cb9816201d62b
#
_entry.id   9ffdbaeecce131543a8cb9816201d62b
#
_cell.length_a   1.000
_cell.length_b   1.000
_cell.length_c   1.000
_cell.angle_alpha   90.00
_cell.angle_beta   90.00
_cell.angle_gamma   90.00
#
_symmetry.space_group_name_H-M   'P 1'
#
loop_
_entity.id
_entity.type
_entity.pdbx_description
1 polymer ?
#
loop_
_entity_poly.entity_id
_entity_poly.type
_entity_poly.pdbx_seq_one_letter_code
_entity_poly.pdbx_strand_id
1 'polypeptide(L)'
;DYWYFQGINFYGAGDNGVLLAGNNNIFEKCVFEANRDSGLQISRYDTTAATKDLWPSNNLIINCTSHDNCDFPEQGGTGENADGFAAKLTCGEGNVFDGCISYSNSDDGWDLFAKSATGPIGVITIRNCVAFNNGTLSNGVHYANGDMNGFKLGGSGVGTPHNVMNCLSFDN
;
A
#
# COMPACT_ATOMS: atom_id res chain seq x y z
N ASP A 1 -5.74 7.48 -16.40
CA ASP A 1 -7.05 7.50 -15.75
C ASP A 1 -8.04 6.60 -16.49
N TYR A 2 -8.91 5.90 -15.75
CA TYR A 2 -9.86 4.92 -16.30
C TYR A 2 -9.19 3.69 -16.94
N TRP A 3 -8.02 3.29 -16.42
CA TRP A 3 -7.37 2.05 -16.81
C TRP A 3 -7.98 0.87 -16.04
N TYR A 4 -8.07 -0.27 -16.71
CA TYR A 4 -8.47 -1.53 -16.10
C TYR A 4 -7.37 -2.57 -16.32
N PHE A 5 -6.77 -3.02 -15.23
CA PHE A 5 -5.74 -4.05 -15.19
C PHE A 5 -6.33 -5.31 -14.57
N GLN A 6 -6.24 -6.44 -15.25
CA GLN A 6 -6.77 -7.71 -14.75
C GLN A 6 -5.76 -8.85 -14.92
N GLY A 7 -5.53 -9.59 -13.84
CA GLY A 7 -4.73 -10.81 -13.85
C GLY A 7 -3.26 -10.60 -14.19
N ILE A 8 -2.70 -9.44 -13.83
CA ILE A 8 -1.29 -9.10 -14.10
C ILE A 8 -0.47 -9.35 -12.83
N ASN A 9 0.72 -9.93 -13.00
CA ASN A 9 1.74 -9.98 -11.96
C ASN A 9 2.77 -8.86 -12.17
N PHE A 10 2.88 -7.94 -11.20
CA PHE A 10 3.87 -6.88 -11.11
C PHE A 10 5.02 -7.36 -10.22
N TYR A 11 6.06 -7.89 -10.83
CA TYR A 11 7.12 -8.64 -10.19
C TYR A 11 8.49 -8.00 -10.36
N GLY A 12 9.22 -7.87 -9.26
CA GLY A 12 10.66 -7.56 -9.27
C GLY A 12 11.00 -6.14 -9.71
N ALA A 13 10.10 -5.17 -9.53
CA ALA A 13 10.39 -3.77 -9.82
C ALA A 13 11.50 -3.23 -8.91
N GLY A 14 12.33 -2.33 -9.43
CA GLY A 14 13.42 -1.68 -8.69
C GLY A 14 12.98 -0.59 -7.71
N ASP A 15 11.69 -0.40 -7.54
CA ASP A 15 10.98 0.53 -6.67
C ASP A 15 9.60 -0.07 -6.41
N ASN A 16 8.54 0.71 -6.24
CA ASN A 16 7.18 0.19 -6.14
C ASN A 16 6.82 -0.74 -7.33
N GLY A 17 6.11 -1.81 -7.08
CA GLY A 17 5.55 -2.64 -8.15
C GLY A 17 4.65 -1.79 -9.07
N VAL A 18 3.81 -0.95 -8.47
CA VAL A 18 3.04 0.10 -9.16
C VAL A 18 3.00 1.36 -8.31
N LEU A 19 3.39 2.50 -8.88
CA LEU A 19 3.05 3.82 -8.36
C LEU A 19 1.79 4.33 -9.09
N LEU A 20 0.65 4.27 -8.42
CA LEU A 20 -0.65 4.69 -8.95
C LEU A 20 -0.89 6.16 -8.63
N ALA A 21 -0.61 7.03 -9.59
CA ALA A 21 -0.75 8.48 -9.46
C ALA A 21 -1.97 9.06 -10.20
N GLY A 22 -2.80 8.20 -10.79
CA GLY A 22 -4.00 8.59 -11.54
C GLY A 22 -5.30 8.30 -10.79
N ASN A 23 -6.42 8.63 -11.44
CA ASN A 23 -7.76 8.51 -10.87
C ASN A 23 -8.62 7.47 -11.61
N ASN A 24 -9.61 6.92 -10.92
CA ASN A 24 -10.65 6.05 -11.51
C ASN A 24 -10.09 4.80 -12.21
N ASN A 25 -8.99 4.25 -11.70
CA ASN A 25 -8.41 3.03 -12.24
C ASN A 25 -8.90 1.81 -11.46
N ILE A 26 -8.90 0.65 -12.11
CA ILE A 26 -9.28 -0.63 -11.51
C ILE A 26 -8.13 -1.62 -11.67
N PHE A 27 -7.73 -2.24 -10.56
CA PHE A 27 -6.87 -3.42 -10.54
C PHE A 27 -7.67 -4.59 -10.01
N GLU A 28 -7.85 -5.64 -10.81
CA GLU A 28 -8.60 -6.83 -10.44
C GLU A 28 -7.75 -8.09 -10.57
N LYS A 29 -7.70 -8.90 -9.50
CA LYS A 29 -6.95 -10.18 -9.50
C LYS A 29 -5.51 -10.04 -9.96
N CYS A 30 -4.88 -8.92 -9.62
CA CYS A 30 -3.46 -8.67 -9.84
C CYS A 30 -2.62 -9.14 -8.65
N VAL A 31 -1.35 -9.43 -8.91
CA VAL A 31 -0.37 -9.76 -7.88
C VAL A 31 0.75 -8.72 -7.91
N PHE A 32 1.19 -8.28 -6.75
CA PHE A 32 2.31 -7.35 -6.57
C PHE A 32 3.35 -8.07 -5.70
N GLU A 33 4.47 -8.49 -6.30
CA GLU A 33 5.33 -9.49 -5.69
C GLU A 33 6.80 -9.15 -5.85
N ALA A 34 7.56 -9.28 -4.75
CA ALA A 34 9.01 -9.16 -4.72
C ALA A 34 9.54 -7.82 -5.31
N ASN A 35 8.81 -6.74 -5.11
CA ASN A 35 9.23 -5.40 -5.51
C ASN A 35 10.12 -4.78 -4.43
N ARG A 36 10.91 -3.74 -4.78
CA ARG A 36 11.95 -3.17 -3.91
C ARG A 36 11.47 -1.98 -3.07
N ASP A 37 10.20 -1.72 -3.10
CA ASP A 37 9.41 -0.85 -2.24
C ASP A 37 8.02 -1.47 -2.15
N SER A 38 6.98 -0.71 -1.87
CA SER A 38 5.62 -1.24 -1.73
C SER A 38 5.11 -1.95 -2.99
N GLY A 39 4.30 -2.97 -2.82
CA GLY A 39 3.70 -3.69 -3.95
C GLY A 39 2.87 -2.76 -4.83
N LEU A 40 1.89 -2.05 -4.26
CA LEU A 40 1.15 -0.98 -4.93
C LEU A 40 1.07 0.23 -4.01
N GLN A 41 1.61 1.36 -4.46
CA GLN A 41 1.50 2.64 -3.77
C GLN A 41 0.54 3.58 -4.50
N ILE A 42 -0.41 4.17 -3.78
CA ILE A 42 -1.29 5.24 -4.27
C ILE A 42 -0.81 6.56 -3.67
N SER A 43 -0.13 7.35 -4.48
CA SER A 43 0.29 8.71 -4.12
C SER A 43 0.58 9.53 -5.37
N ARG A 44 0.60 10.86 -5.23
CA ARG A 44 0.90 11.74 -6.38
C ARG A 44 2.29 11.46 -6.95
N TYR A 45 2.43 11.55 -8.24
CA TYR A 45 3.72 11.63 -8.93
C TYR A 45 4.14 13.10 -9.11
N ASP A 46 3.20 13.95 -9.54
CA ASP A 46 3.44 15.37 -9.75
C ASP A 46 3.49 16.11 -8.40
N THR A 47 4.66 16.60 -8.03
CA THR A 47 4.88 17.35 -6.78
C THR A 47 4.17 18.70 -6.75
N THR A 48 3.74 19.25 -7.91
CA THR A 48 2.95 20.48 -8.00
C THR A 48 1.48 20.28 -7.61
N ALA A 49 0.99 19.04 -7.56
CA ALA A 49 -0.34 18.68 -7.02
C ALA A 49 -0.34 18.88 -5.50
N ALA A 50 -0.47 20.13 -5.06
CA ALA A 50 -0.23 20.53 -3.67
C ALA A 50 -1.37 20.17 -2.71
N THR A 51 -2.58 19.98 -3.21
CA THR A 51 -3.81 19.81 -2.41
C THR A 51 -4.48 18.46 -2.67
N LYS A 52 -5.21 17.97 -1.68
CA LYS A 52 -5.81 16.64 -1.67
C LYS A 52 -6.76 16.36 -2.84
N ASP A 53 -7.45 17.37 -3.34
CA ASP A 53 -8.33 17.28 -4.51
C ASP A 53 -7.60 16.99 -5.83
N LEU A 54 -6.28 17.21 -5.87
CA LEU A 54 -5.42 16.89 -7.01
C LEU A 54 -4.71 15.54 -6.88
N TRP A 55 -4.86 14.85 -5.76
CA TRP A 55 -4.19 13.58 -5.50
C TRP A 55 -4.98 12.40 -6.07
N PRO A 56 -4.31 11.26 -6.33
CA PRO A 56 -4.95 10.08 -6.92
C PRO A 56 -6.15 9.61 -6.11
N SER A 57 -7.30 9.51 -6.77
CA SER A 57 -8.61 9.35 -6.15
C SER A 57 -9.48 8.32 -6.89
N ASN A 58 -10.46 7.76 -6.19
CA ASN A 58 -11.50 6.88 -6.77
C ASN A 58 -10.95 5.64 -7.49
N ASN A 59 -9.81 5.11 -7.05
CA ASN A 59 -9.28 3.86 -7.58
C ASN A 59 -9.86 2.67 -6.83
N LEU A 60 -10.07 1.56 -7.53
CA LEU A 60 -10.56 0.30 -6.98
C LEU A 60 -9.53 -0.79 -7.15
N ILE A 61 -9.06 -1.34 -6.04
CA ILE A 61 -8.17 -2.50 -5.99
C ILE A 61 -9.00 -3.66 -5.43
N ILE A 62 -9.31 -4.64 -6.30
CA ILE A 62 -10.25 -5.70 -5.96
C ILE A 62 -9.64 -7.08 -6.17
N ASN A 63 -9.77 -7.95 -5.15
CA ASN A 63 -9.29 -9.34 -5.18
C ASN A 63 -7.81 -9.46 -5.59
N CYS A 64 -6.98 -8.48 -5.21
CA CYS A 64 -5.55 -8.47 -5.47
C CYS A 64 -4.75 -9.06 -4.30
N THR A 65 -3.54 -9.52 -4.60
CA THR A 65 -2.60 -10.02 -3.59
C THR A 65 -1.31 -9.21 -3.67
N SER A 66 -0.73 -8.89 -2.50
CA SER A 66 0.57 -8.24 -2.42
C SER A 66 1.45 -8.93 -1.38
N HIS A 67 2.65 -9.39 -1.79
CA HIS A 67 3.52 -10.15 -0.90
C HIS A 67 5.00 -10.09 -1.28
N ASP A 68 5.85 -10.41 -0.31
CA ASP A 68 7.30 -10.49 -0.47
C ASP A 68 7.95 -9.20 -0.99
N ASN A 69 7.31 -8.06 -0.81
CA ASN A 69 7.91 -6.77 -1.14
C ASN A 69 8.88 -6.35 -0.05
N CYS A 70 10.06 -5.83 -0.44
CA CYS A 70 11.12 -5.53 0.51
C CYS A 70 12.11 -4.49 -0.03
N ASP A 71 12.31 -3.41 0.71
CA ASP A 71 13.39 -2.46 0.49
C ASP A 71 14.68 -2.98 1.16
N PHE A 72 15.36 -3.90 0.50
CA PHE A 72 16.50 -4.64 1.01
C PHE A 72 17.62 -3.75 1.53
N PRO A 73 18.06 -3.88 2.82
CA PRO A 73 19.17 -3.12 3.37
C PRO A 73 20.49 -3.27 2.62
N GLU A 74 20.81 -4.45 2.12
CA GLU A 74 22.00 -4.72 1.31
C GLU A 74 22.00 -4.02 -0.05
N GLN A 75 20.88 -3.43 -0.44
CA GLN A 75 20.71 -2.67 -1.68
C GLN A 75 20.37 -1.19 -1.41
N GLY A 76 20.61 -0.73 -0.17
CA GLY A 76 20.43 0.66 0.23
C GLY A 76 19.06 1.01 0.81
N GLY A 77 18.18 0.04 0.99
CA GLY A 77 16.93 0.20 1.71
C GLY A 77 17.12 0.10 3.23
N THR A 78 16.05 0.07 3.97
CA THR A 78 16.03 -0.03 5.44
C THR A 78 15.24 -1.23 5.94
N GLY A 79 14.40 -1.83 5.11
CA GLY A 79 13.43 -2.86 5.47
C GLY A 79 12.17 -2.31 6.14
N GLU A 80 11.99 -0.96 6.13
CA GLU A 80 10.91 -0.28 6.86
C GLU A 80 9.94 0.51 5.96
N ASN A 81 9.99 0.31 4.63
CA ASN A 81 9.16 1.10 3.71
C ASN A 81 8.33 0.25 2.75
N ALA A 82 8.65 -1.03 2.59
CA ALA A 82 8.01 -1.87 1.60
C ALA A 82 6.76 -2.55 2.18
N ASP A 83 5.64 -1.92 1.93
CA ASP A 83 4.31 -2.41 2.30
C ASP A 83 3.72 -3.30 1.21
N GLY A 84 2.69 -4.06 1.57
CA GLY A 84 1.88 -4.71 0.55
C GLY A 84 1.10 -3.69 -0.27
N PHE A 85 0.28 -2.89 0.39
CA PHE A 85 -0.53 -1.82 -0.19
C PHE A 85 -0.33 -0.52 0.58
N ALA A 86 0.08 0.54 -0.11
CA ALA A 86 0.43 1.83 0.48
C ALA A 86 -0.42 2.97 -0.10
N ALA A 87 -1.56 3.27 0.49
CA ALA A 87 -2.33 4.48 0.15
C ALA A 87 -1.90 5.61 1.08
N LYS A 88 -0.70 6.18 0.84
CA LYS A 88 -0.01 7.02 1.81
C LYS A 88 0.47 8.36 1.27
N LEU A 89 0.87 9.25 2.17
CA LEU A 89 1.53 10.53 1.94
C LEU A 89 0.65 11.57 1.22
N THR A 90 0.28 11.32 -0.01
CA THR A 90 -0.49 12.22 -0.89
C THR A 90 -1.52 11.44 -1.69
N CYS A 91 -2.40 10.75 -0.98
CA CYS A 91 -3.50 9.96 -1.51
C CYS A 91 -4.82 10.72 -1.35
N GLY A 92 -5.62 10.79 -2.40
CA GLY A 92 -6.90 11.48 -2.43
C GLY A 92 -8.09 10.61 -1.96
N GLU A 93 -9.29 11.13 -2.12
CA GLU A 93 -10.52 10.51 -1.61
C GLU A 93 -10.98 9.31 -2.46
N GLY A 94 -11.76 8.42 -1.83
CA GLY A 94 -12.55 7.40 -2.53
C GLY A 94 -11.78 6.21 -3.06
N ASN A 95 -10.51 6.02 -2.66
CA ASN A 95 -9.77 4.81 -3.00
C ASN A 95 -10.27 3.63 -2.15
N VAL A 96 -10.46 2.47 -2.79
CA VAL A 96 -11.05 1.28 -2.17
C VAL A 96 -10.17 0.05 -2.41
N PHE A 97 -9.90 -0.69 -1.34
CA PHE A 97 -9.38 -2.06 -1.36
C PHE A 97 -10.50 -3.02 -0.95
N ASP A 98 -10.85 -3.97 -1.80
CA ASP A 98 -11.93 -4.93 -1.57
C ASP A 98 -11.48 -6.37 -1.88
N GLY A 99 -11.57 -7.26 -0.89
CA GLY A 99 -11.20 -8.67 -1.06
C GLY A 99 -9.71 -8.91 -1.28
N CYS A 100 -8.84 -7.98 -0.88
CA CYS A 100 -7.41 -8.09 -1.10
C CYS A 100 -6.70 -8.83 0.03
N ILE A 101 -5.54 -9.41 -0.29
CA ILE A 101 -4.68 -10.12 0.65
C ILE A 101 -3.28 -9.49 0.63
N SER A 102 -2.72 -9.19 1.81
CA SER A 102 -1.36 -8.71 1.97
C SER A 102 -0.61 -9.55 2.99
N TYR A 103 0.54 -10.12 2.61
CA TYR A 103 1.31 -10.96 3.52
C TYR A 103 2.79 -10.98 3.19
N SER A 104 3.61 -11.27 4.19
CA SER A 104 5.05 -11.46 4.04
C SER A 104 5.78 -10.29 3.34
N ASN A 105 5.34 -9.06 3.58
CA ASN A 105 6.09 -7.87 3.20
C ASN A 105 7.07 -7.49 4.32
N SER A 106 8.13 -6.75 4.03
CA SER A 106 9.12 -6.40 5.06
C SER A 106 8.64 -5.40 6.08
N ASP A 107 7.63 -4.59 5.75
CA ASP A 107 7.01 -3.61 6.65
C ASP A 107 5.53 -3.93 6.87
N ASP A 108 4.61 -3.11 6.45
CA ASP A 108 3.20 -3.23 6.76
C ASP A 108 2.39 -4.01 5.69
N GLY A 109 1.28 -4.59 6.08
CA GLY A 109 0.30 -5.13 5.12
C GLY A 109 -0.39 -4.00 4.35
N TRP A 110 -0.97 -3.04 5.07
CA TRP A 110 -1.47 -1.75 4.55
C TRP A 110 -0.82 -0.61 5.31
N ASP A 111 -0.31 0.40 4.57
CA ASP A 111 0.16 1.66 5.14
C ASP A 111 -0.66 2.85 4.62
N LEU A 112 -1.36 3.54 5.53
CA LEU A 112 -2.13 4.76 5.27
C LEU A 112 -1.46 5.98 5.92
N PHE A 113 -0.15 6.03 5.90
CA PHE A 113 0.65 7.07 6.57
C PHE A 113 0.39 8.46 5.97
N ALA A 114 0.13 9.43 6.84
CA ALA A 114 0.05 10.84 6.48
C ALA A 114 1.19 11.63 7.15
N LYS A 115 1.70 12.66 6.48
CA LYS A 115 2.74 13.54 7.02
C LYS A 115 2.16 14.89 7.44
N SER A 116 2.63 15.45 8.54
CA SER A 116 2.25 16.80 8.98
C SER A 116 2.50 17.87 7.90
N ALA A 117 3.55 17.69 7.08
CA ALA A 117 3.90 18.63 6.01
C ALA A 117 2.88 18.67 4.86
N THR A 118 2.17 17.58 4.60
CA THR A 118 1.13 17.49 3.55
C THR A 118 -0.28 17.47 4.11
N GLY A 119 -0.41 17.24 5.41
CA GLY A 119 -1.71 17.14 6.08
C GLY A 119 -2.41 15.79 5.85
N PRO A 120 -3.69 15.69 6.19
CA PRO A 120 -4.44 14.44 6.11
C PRO A 120 -4.64 13.99 4.65
N ILE A 121 -4.48 12.70 4.43
CA ILE A 121 -4.84 12.05 3.16
C ILE A 121 -6.37 11.90 3.04
N GLY A 122 -6.84 11.44 1.89
CA GLY A 122 -8.26 11.15 1.66
C GLY A 122 -8.75 9.95 2.48
N VAL A 123 -10.06 9.83 2.63
CA VAL A 123 -10.68 8.67 3.28
C VAL A 123 -10.52 7.45 2.38
N ILE A 124 -9.87 6.42 2.91
CA ILE A 124 -9.66 5.12 2.26
C ILE A 124 -10.65 4.12 2.84
N THR A 125 -11.21 3.27 1.98
CA THR A 125 -12.02 2.13 2.38
C THR A 125 -11.25 0.83 2.18
N ILE A 126 -11.10 0.05 3.24
CA ILE A 126 -10.54 -1.31 3.22
C ILE A 126 -11.62 -2.26 3.69
N ARG A 127 -12.02 -3.21 2.86
CA ARG A 127 -13.08 -4.15 3.24
C ARG A 127 -12.83 -5.56 2.71
N ASN A 128 -13.28 -6.56 3.47
CA ASN A 128 -13.13 -7.98 3.11
C ASN A 128 -11.67 -8.41 2.88
N CYS A 129 -10.71 -7.72 3.52
CA CYS A 129 -9.28 -7.89 3.31
C CYS A 129 -8.62 -8.70 4.41
N VAL A 130 -7.47 -9.31 4.09
CA VAL A 130 -6.69 -10.10 5.04
C VAL A 130 -5.24 -9.63 5.03
N ALA A 131 -4.68 -9.38 6.22
CA ALA A 131 -3.26 -9.07 6.43
C ALA A 131 -2.65 -10.10 7.38
N PHE A 132 -1.54 -10.73 7.00
CA PHE A 132 -0.86 -11.67 7.88
C PHE A 132 0.62 -11.81 7.58
N ASN A 133 1.40 -12.19 8.61
CA ASN A 133 2.81 -12.51 8.50
C ASN A 133 3.67 -11.40 7.88
N ASN A 134 3.25 -10.12 7.99
CA ASN A 134 4.09 -9.01 7.56
C ASN A 134 5.23 -8.77 8.56
N GLY A 135 6.35 -8.22 8.11
CA GLY A 135 7.62 -8.17 8.83
C GLY A 135 8.53 -9.37 8.58
N THR A 136 8.01 -10.45 7.97
CA THR A 136 8.78 -11.65 7.66
C THR A 136 8.45 -12.13 6.26
N LEU A 137 9.45 -12.16 5.37
CA LEU A 137 9.28 -12.65 4.01
C LEU A 137 8.95 -14.15 3.99
N SER A 138 8.36 -14.63 2.89
CA SER A 138 7.98 -16.04 2.75
C SER A 138 9.16 -17.02 2.82
N ASN A 139 10.39 -16.53 2.57
CA ASN A 139 11.63 -17.30 2.75
C ASN A 139 12.13 -17.36 4.21
N GLY A 140 11.39 -16.74 5.17
CA GLY A 140 11.71 -16.69 6.58
C GLY A 140 12.67 -15.56 7.01
N VAL A 141 13.08 -14.68 6.11
CA VAL A 141 13.89 -13.51 6.46
C VAL A 141 13.01 -12.47 7.15
N HIS A 142 13.44 -12.05 8.34
CA HIS A 142 12.76 -11.05 9.17
C HIS A 142 13.55 -9.74 9.17
N TYR A 143 12.85 -8.61 8.95
CA TYR A 143 13.42 -7.27 8.97
C TYR A 143 12.92 -6.50 10.19
N ALA A 144 13.78 -6.38 11.21
CA ALA A 144 13.42 -5.81 12.50
C ALA A 144 13.14 -4.29 12.49
N ASN A 145 13.36 -3.61 11.37
CA ASN A 145 13.11 -2.17 11.24
C ASN A 145 11.67 -1.85 10.80
N GLY A 146 10.97 -2.80 10.22
CA GLY A 146 9.57 -2.64 9.82
C GLY A 146 8.64 -2.48 11.02
N ASP A 147 7.54 -1.77 10.83
CA ASP A 147 6.49 -1.61 11.84
C ASP A 147 5.61 -2.86 11.99
N MET A 148 5.56 -3.70 10.95
CA MET A 148 4.91 -5.03 10.92
C MET A 148 3.42 -4.98 11.28
N ASN A 149 2.73 -3.90 10.92
CA ASN A 149 1.29 -3.83 11.15
C ASN A 149 0.55 -4.59 10.03
N GLY A 150 -0.54 -5.25 10.37
CA GLY A 150 -1.47 -5.71 9.33
C GLY A 150 -2.13 -4.53 8.64
N PHE A 151 -2.63 -3.56 9.42
CA PHE A 151 -3.25 -2.33 8.93
C PHE A 151 -2.76 -1.13 9.74
N LYS A 152 -1.86 -0.33 9.18
CA LYS A 152 -1.40 0.95 9.72
C LYS A 152 -2.29 2.07 9.20
N LEU A 153 -3.14 2.61 10.05
CA LEU A 153 -4.26 3.50 9.68
C LEU A 153 -3.95 4.98 9.87
N GLY A 154 -2.70 5.37 9.77
CA GLY A 154 -2.25 6.75 9.88
C GLY A 154 -0.83 6.89 10.42
N GLY A 155 -0.39 8.12 10.66
CA GLY A 155 0.94 8.40 11.21
C GLY A 155 1.13 9.88 11.50
N SER A 156 2.25 10.24 12.14
CA SER A 156 2.66 11.62 12.45
C SER A 156 1.61 12.45 13.21
N GLY A 157 0.68 11.83 13.94
CA GLY A 157 -0.42 12.52 14.62
C GLY A 157 -1.45 13.17 13.67
N VAL A 158 -1.42 12.82 12.38
CA VAL A 158 -2.37 13.31 11.36
C VAL A 158 -3.46 12.27 11.15
N GLY A 159 -4.65 12.55 11.67
CA GLY A 159 -5.78 11.61 11.62
C GLY A 159 -6.61 11.75 10.34
N THR A 160 -7.05 10.61 9.81
CA THR A 160 -8.09 10.52 8.78
C THR A 160 -9.09 9.43 9.18
N PRO A 161 -10.41 9.66 9.07
CA PRO A 161 -11.42 8.68 9.48
C PRO A 161 -11.63 7.61 8.40
N HIS A 162 -10.65 6.71 8.22
CA HIS A 162 -10.73 5.61 7.26
C HIS A 162 -11.85 4.61 7.60
N ASN A 163 -12.38 3.93 6.59
CA ASN A 163 -13.38 2.88 6.75
C ASN A 163 -12.71 1.50 6.63
N VAL A 164 -12.64 0.75 7.73
CA VAL A 164 -12.12 -0.62 7.74
C VAL A 164 -13.23 -1.56 8.19
N MET A 165 -13.62 -2.51 7.33
CA MET A 165 -14.79 -3.35 7.55
C MET A 165 -14.53 -4.80 7.14
N ASN A 166 -14.96 -5.75 7.98
CA ASN A 166 -14.91 -7.17 7.65
C ASN A 166 -13.52 -7.65 7.23
N CYS A 167 -12.48 -7.19 7.94
CA CYS A 167 -11.08 -7.53 7.69
C CYS A 167 -10.53 -8.44 8.78
N LEU A 168 -9.48 -9.17 8.45
CA LEU A 168 -8.74 -10.04 9.36
C LEU A 168 -7.27 -9.65 9.38
N SER A 169 -6.68 -9.56 10.57
CA SER A 169 -5.25 -9.31 10.78
C SER A 169 -4.71 -10.30 11.80
N PHE A 170 -3.65 -11.03 11.47
CA PHE A 170 -3.05 -12.01 12.37
C PHE A 170 -1.58 -12.28 12.03
N ASP A 171 -0.79 -12.68 13.04
CA ASP A 171 0.61 -13.06 12.91
C ASP A 171 1.50 -12.03 12.18
N ASN A 172 1.20 -10.74 12.34
CA ASN A 172 2.03 -9.66 11.83
C ASN A 172 3.05 -9.21 12.87
#